data_c49c209bd5a06f65179b03b4bf3626cc
#
_entry.id   c49c209bd5a06f65179b03b4bf3626cc
#
_cell.length_a   1.000
_cell.length_b   1.000
_cell.length_c   1.000
_cell.angle_alpha   90.00
_cell.angle_beta   90.00
_cell.angle_gamma   90.00
#
_symmetry.space_group_name_H-M   'P 1'
#
loop_
_entity.id
_entity.type
_entity.pdbx_description
1 polymer ?
#
loop_
_entity_poly.entity_id
_entity_poly.type
_entity_poly.pdbx_seq_one_letter_code
_entity_poly.pdbx_strand_id
1 'polypeptide(L)'
;MDTIDLRDRIIGRAKDFGADDAGVCLASDLLEGPTHRKFPLPEGVENYHSILVVALKHPGDKPDLDYFIKRDGARFGNSEGNRRLMDISDRIGRWLTEEGITSRDLHYYVERGGVFLKGAAVLAGLGSIGVNNLLIHPGFGPRIRFRAHLVDAPLTPSVPLDFEPCMDCQRPCLNVCPEEALDHTGYLTGRCQVRLDRNAAEAVILPAEEDKPAARESHCCRKCELSCSYTGTFEIAGRQ
;
A
#
# COMPACT_ATOMS: atom_id res chain seq x y z
N MET A 1 25.70 -9.42 -14.18
CA MET A 1 24.28 -9.81 -14.18
C MET A 1 23.51 -8.65 -14.77
N ASP A 2 22.62 -8.88 -15.72
CA ASP A 2 21.80 -7.82 -16.33
C ASP A 2 20.84 -7.25 -15.27
N THR A 3 20.66 -5.94 -15.24
CA THR A 3 19.76 -5.23 -14.29
C THR A 3 18.29 -5.59 -14.50
N ILE A 4 17.90 -5.95 -15.73
CA ILE A 4 16.56 -6.46 -16.06
C ILE A 4 16.36 -7.84 -15.42
N ASP A 5 17.33 -8.74 -15.57
CA ASP A 5 17.28 -10.09 -14.99
C ASP A 5 17.17 -10.03 -13.46
N LEU A 6 17.95 -9.17 -12.79
CA LEU A 6 17.88 -9.03 -11.33
C LEU A 6 16.52 -8.49 -10.88
N ARG A 7 15.97 -7.48 -11.58
CA ARG A 7 14.62 -6.97 -11.30
C ARG A 7 13.59 -8.09 -11.36
N ASP A 8 13.58 -8.85 -12.44
CA ASP A 8 12.57 -9.88 -12.70
C ASP A 8 12.68 -11.03 -11.67
N ARG A 9 13.90 -11.38 -11.27
CA ARG A 9 14.15 -12.31 -10.16
C ARG A 9 13.58 -11.80 -8.83
N ILE A 10 13.81 -10.53 -8.49
CA ILE A 10 13.31 -9.92 -7.26
C ILE A 10 11.77 -9.90 -7.25
N ILE A 11 11.15 -9.48 -8.36
CA ILE A 11 9.69 -9.48 -8.52
C ILE A 11 9.13 -10.91 -8.43
N GLY A 12 9.77 -11.86 -9.12
CA GLY A 12 9.39 -13.28 -9.05
C GLY A 12 9.46 -13.82 -7.62
N ARG A 13 10.54 -13.52 -6.89
CA ARG A 13 10.66 -13.93 -5.49
C ARG A 13 9.60 -13.31 -4.58
N ALA A 14 9.25 -12.05 -4.78
CA ALA A 14 8.15 -11.43 -4.03
C ALA A 14 6.84 -12.20 -4.24
N LYS A 15 6.54 -12.61 -5.47
CA LYS A 15 5.36 -13.42 -5.81
C LYS A 15 5.46 -14.83 -5.23
N ASP A 16 6.60 -15.50 -5.30
CA ASP A 16 6.83 -16.81 -4.67
C ASP A 16 6.62 -16.76 -3.14
N PHE A 17 6.90 -15.62 -2.52
CA PHE A 17 6.68 -15.40 -1.10
C PHE A 17 5.25 -15.01 -0.76
N GLY A 18 4.38 -14.86 -1.76
CA GLY A 18 2.95 -14.67 -1.61
C GLY A 18 2.44 -13.26 -1.90
N ALA A 19 3.24 -12.38 -2.48
CA ALA A 19 2.74 -11.11 -3.02
C ALA A 19 1.83 -11.38 -4.24
N ASP A 20 0.72 -10.66 -4.32
CA ASP A 20 -0.17 -10.73 -5.49
C ASP A 20 0.40 -9.95 -6.68
N ASP A 21 1.17 -8.89 -6.42
CA ASP A 21 1.97 -8.18 -7.43
C ASP A 21 3.16 -7.47 -6.78
N ALA A 22 4.13 -7.08 -7.62
CA ALA A 22 5.29 -6.31 -7.20
C ALA A 22 5.84 -5.49 -8.37
N GLY A 23 6.51 -4.40 -8.05
CA GLY A 23 7.17 -3.55 -9.05
C GLY A 23 8.34 -2.78 -8.43
N VAL A 24 9.14 -2.18 -9.27
CA VAL A 24 10.34 -1.44 -8.87
C VAL A 24 10.27 -0.02 -9.38
N CYS A 25 10.61 0.96 -8.55
CA CYS A 25 10.89 2.32 -8.98
C CYS A 25 12.28 2.76 -8.50
N LEU A 26 12.79 3.84 -9.05
CA LEU A 26 14.05 4.42 -8.58
C LEU A 26 13.80 5.22 -7.29
N ALA A 27 14.77 5.19 -6.39
CA ALA A 27 14.73 6.02 -5.19
C ALA A 27 14.73 7.52 -5.53
N SER A 28 15.46 7.90 -6.60
CA SER A 28 15.49 9.28 -7.13
C SER A 28 14.12 9.79 -7.59
N ASP A 29 13.28 8.92 -8.20
CA ASP A 29 11.97 9.33 -8.71
C ASP A 29 11.03 9.79 -7.59
N LEU A 30 11.18 9.24 -6.38
CA LEU A 30 10.45 9.72 -5.22
C LEU A 30 10.91 11.10 -4.74
N LEU A 31 12.17 11.48 -4.99
CA LEU A 31 12.68 12.80 -4.64
C LEU A 31 12.03 13.90 -5.48
N GLU A 32 11.74 13.62 -6.74
CA GLU A 32 11.19 14.58 -7.70
C GLU A 32 9.66 14.55 -7.77
N GLY A 33 9.03 13.50 -7.25
CA GLY A 33 7.59 13.30 -7.31
C GLY A 33 6.79 14.27 -6.44
N PRO A 34 5.51 14.48 -6.75
CA PRO A 34 4.62 15.37 -5.98
C PRO A 34 4.49 14.97 -4.51
N THR A 35 4.78 13.72 -4.19
CA THR A 35 4.74 13.15 -2.85
C THR A 35 5.91 13.58 -1.98
N HIS A 36 7.07 13.83 -2.57
CA HIS A 36 8.27 14.27 -1.88
C HIS A 36 8.08 15.60 -1.13
N ARG A 37 7.39 16.57 -1.73
CA ARG A 37 7.17 17.89 -1.12
C ARG A 37 6.26 17.83 0.12
N LYS A 38 5.39 16.83 0.18
CA LYS A 38 4.38 16.67 1.23
C LYS A 38 4.82 15.72 2.33
N PHE A 39 5.65 14.75 2.00
CA PHE A 39 6.11 13.69 2.88
C PHE A 39 7.63 13.56 2.74
N PRO A 40 8.41 13.99 3.73
CA PRO A 40 9.86 13.88 3.67
C PRO A 40 10.25 12.40 3.52
N LEU A 41 11.30 12.17 2.75
CA LEU A 41 11.87 10.83 2.62
C LEU A 41 12.57 10.41 3.92
N PRO A 42 12.64 9.12 4.19
CA PRO A 42 13.42 8.58 5.30
C PRO A 42 14.90 8.94 5.17
N GLU A 43 15.55 9.15 6.30
CA GLU A 43 17.00 9.36 6.32
C GLU A 43 17.74 8.20 5.65
N GLY A 44 18.72 8.53 4.82
CA GLY A 44 19.58 7.57 4.13
C GLY A 44 18.94 6.91 2.91
N VAL A 45 17.77 7.38 2.44
CA VAL A 45 17.15 6.84 1.22
C VAL A 45 18.02 7.10 -0.01
N GLU A 46 18.76 8.19 0.01
CA GLU A 46 19.71 8.59 -1.04
C GLU A 46 20.88 7.62 -1.22
N ASN A 47 21.10 6.74 -0.26
CA ASN A 47 22.14 5.70 -0.33
C ASN A 47 21.68 4.43 -1.06
N TYR A 48 20.42 4.41 -1.51
CA TYR A 48 19.84 3.28 -2.22
C TYR A 48 19.47 3.67 -3.66
N HIS A 49 19.58 2.70 -4.56
CA HIS A 49 19.31 2.92 -5.98
C HIS A 49 17.82 2.72 -6.31
N SER A 50 17.22 1.71 -5.72
CA SER A 50 15.91 1.22 -6.13
C SER A 50 14.97 1.02 -4.93
N ILE A 51 13.69 1.03 -5.21
CA ILE A 51 12.63 0.69 -4.25
C ILE A 51 11.80 -0.44 -4.86
N LEU A 52 11.79 -1.58 -4.19
CA LEU A 52 10.85 -2.65 -4.46
C LEU A 52 9.54 -2.36 -3.71
N VAL A 53 8.43 -2.33 -4.43
CA VAL A 53 7.09 -2.23 -3.87
C VAL A 53 6.39 -3.56 -4.03
N VAL A 54 5.94 -4.14 -2.92
CA VAL A 54 5.15 -5.38 -2.91
C VAL A 54 3.71 -5.08 -2.57
N ALA A 55 2.81 -5.80 -3.22
CA ALA A 55 1.39 -5.60 -3.14
C ALA A 55 0.66 -6.87 -2.72
N LEU A 56 -0.31 -6.74 -1.83
CA LEU A 56 -1.20 -7.81 -1.40
C LEU A 56 -2.65 -7.38 -1.57
N LYS A 57 -3.41 -8.19 -2.30
CA LYS A 57 -4.85 -8.05 -2.45
C LYS A 57 -5.56 -8.38 -1.14
N HIS A 58 -6.57 -7.60 -0.79
CA HIS A 58 -7.47 -7.93 0.31
C HIS A 58 -8.92 -7.98 -0.19
N PRO A 59 -9.39 -9.15 -0.59
CA PRO A 59 -10.74 -9.35 -1.09
C PRO A 59 -11.78 -8.92 -0.05
N GLY A 60 -12.88 -8.28 -0.50
CA GLY A 60 -13.92 -7.79 0.40
C GLY A 60 -14.71 -8.88 1.13
N ASP A 61 -14.67 -10.12 0.60
CA ASP A 61 -15.27 -11.33 1.17
C ASP A 61 -14.40 -12.02 2.23
N LYS A 62 -13.18 -11.49 2.48
CA LYS A 62 -12.24 -12.03 3.47
C LYS A 62 -11.93 -10.99 4.55
N PRO A 63 -12.79 -10.86 5.57
CA PRO A 63 -12.62 -9.86 6.61
C PRO A 63 -11.32 -10.03 7.41
N ASP A 64 -10.79 -11.25 7.50
CA ASP A 64 -9.51 -11.53 8.17
C ASP A 64 -8.31 -10.86 7.47
N LEU A 65 -8.45 -10.56 6.20
CA LEU A 65 -7.48 -9.75 5.44
C LEU A 65 -7.73 -8.25 5.56
N ASP A 66 -8.65 -7.82 6.43
CA ASP A 66 -9.02 -6.42 6.55
C ASP A 66 -7.94 -5.60 7.28
N TYR A 67 -7.40 -4.63 6.57
CA TYR A 67 -6.40 -3.68 7.08
C TYR A 67 -7.01 -2.49 7.82
N PHE A 68 -8.33 -2.38 7.83
CA PHE A 68 -9.05 -1.22 8.35
C PHE A 68 -9.50 -1.39 9.80
N ILE A 69 -9.21 -2.53 10.40
CA ILE A 69 -9.43 -2.75 11.82
C ILE A 69 -8.20 -2.26 12.58
N LYS A 70 -8.40 -1.29 13.46
CA LYS A 70 -7.38 -0.84 14.41
C LYS A 70 -7.68 -1.40 15.78
N ARG A 71 -6.68 -1.96 16.43
CA ARG A 71 -6.76 -2.40 17.81
C ARG A 71 -5.70 -1.69 18.62
N ASP A 72 -6.14 -0.96 19.64
CA ASP A 72 -5.29 -0.30 20.62
C ASP A 72 -5.27 -1.12 21.91
N GLY A 73 -4.14 -1.12 22.58
CA GLY A 73 -3.92 -1.91 23.79
C GLY A 73 -3.03 -3.13 23.53
N ALA A 74 -2.97 -4.05 24.50
CA ALA A 74 -2.04 -5.18 24.46
C ALA A 74 -2.47 -6.30 23.49
N ARG A 75 -3.63 -6.22 22.88
CA ARG A 75 -4.02 -7.05 21.75
C ARG A 75 -3.58 -6.36 20.47
N PHE A 76 -2.34 -6.50 20.07
CA PHE A 76 -1.88 -6.07 18.77
C PHE A 76 -2.56 -6.92 17.69
N GLY A 77 -3.73 -6.47 17.28
CA GLY A 77 -4.46 -7.09 16.19
C GLY A 77 -4.00 -6.56 14.86
N ASN A 78 -2.85 -7.00 14.41
CA ASN A 78 -2.62 -6.96 13.00
C ASN A 78 -3.59 -7.95 12.35
N SER A 79 -4.41 -7.46 11.43
CA SER A 79 -5.20 -8.34 10.56
C SER A 79 -4.29 -9.35 9.87
N GLU A 80 -4.83 -10.46 9.47
CA GLU A 80 -4.12 -11.51 8.74
C GLU A 80 -3.35 -10.93 7.53
N GLY A 81 -3.99 -10.03 6.78
CA GLY A 81 -3.36 -9.40 5.63
C GLY A 81 -2.12 -8.58 5.97
N ASN A 82 -2.10 -7.87 7.10
CA ASN A 82 -0.91 -7.13 7.52
C ASN A 82 0.21 -8.08 7.96
N ARG A 83 -0.12 -9.18 8.66
CA ARG A 83 0.87 -10.21 9.01
C ARG A 83 1.48 -10.85 7.77
N ARG A 84 0.68 -11.16 6.75
CA ARG A 84 1.17 -11.69 5.47
C ARG A 84 2.11 -10.72 4.78
N LEU A 85 1.76 -9.44 4.70
CA LEU A 85 2.66 -8.44 4.11
C LEU A 85 3.98 -8.31 4.88
N MET A 86 3.94 -8.39 6.22
CA MET A 86 5.15 -8.38 7.03
C MET A 86 6.00 -9.63 6.78
N ASP A 87 5.40 -10.82 6.73
CA ASP A 87 6.12 -12.07 6.44
C ASP A 87 6.77 -12.05 5.04
N ILE A 88 6.04 -11.58 4.03
CA ILE A 88 6.59 -11.40 2.67
C ILE A 88 7.81 -10.46 2.72
N SER A 89 7.67 -9.33 3.41
CA SER A 89 8.72 -8.33 3.58
C SER A 89 9.97 -8.92 4.23
N ASP A 90 9.80 -9.63 5.34
CA ASP A 90 10.90 -10.26 6.07
C ASP A 90 11.61 -11.34 5.23
N ARG A 91 10.85 -12.11 4.46
CA ARG A 91 11.41 -13.14 3.55
C ARG A 91 12.19 -12.53 2.41
N ILE A 92 11.70 -11.44 1.84
CA ILE A 92 12.42 -10.66 0.80
C ILE A 92 13.73 -10.13 1.38
N GLY A 93 13.71 -9.49 2.54
CA GLY A 93 14.91 -8.94 3.17
C GLY A 93 15.98 -10.00 3.42
N ARG A 94 15.58 -11.18 3.94
CA ARG A 94 16.49 -12.31 4.14
C ARG A 94 17.08 -12.81 2.82
N TRP A 95 16.24 -13.03 1.81
CA TRP A 95 16.69 -13.49 0.52
C TRP A 95 17.65 -12.51 -0.16
N LEU A 96 17.37 -11.20 -0.12
CA LEU A 96 18.27 -10.18 -0.64
C LEU A 96 19.63 -10.20 0.07
N THR A 97 19.65 -10.42 1.40
CA THR A 97 20.89 -10.57 2.17
C THR A 97 21.67 -11.81 1.72
N GLU A 98 20.99 -12.94 1.49
CA GLU A 98 21.61 -14.17 0.97
C GLU A 98 22.22 -13.99 -0.44
N GLU A 99 21.58 -13.14 -1.28
CA GLU A 99 22.13 -12.75 -2.60
C GLU A 99 23.25 -11.68 -2.50
N GLY A 100 23.62 -11.25 -1.31
CA GLY A 100 24.63 -10.21 -1.09
C GLY A 100 24.15 -8.80 -1.41
N ILE A 101 22.85 -8.57 -1.46
CA ILE A 101 22.23 -7.28 -1.78
C ILE A 101 21.78 -6.61 -0.48
N THR A 102 22.33 -5.43 -0.20
CA THR A 102 21.88 -4.62 0.94
C THR A 102 20.46 -4.11 0.71
N SER A 103 19.60 -4.31 1.69
CA SER A 103 18.23 -3.81 1.63
C SER A 103 17.75 -3.35 2.99
N ARG A 104 16.74 -2.48 2.98
CA ARG A 104 16.09 -2.00 4.21
C ARG A 104 14.57 -2.00 4.02
N ASP A 105 13.86 -2.72 4.88
CA ASP A 105 12.40 -2.62 4.98
C ASP A 105 11.97 -1.21 5.37
N LEU A 106 10.96 -0.69 4.71
CA LEU A 106 10.40 0.62 4.99
C LEU A 106 9.17 0.51 5.87
N HIS A 107 9.12 1.36 6.89
CA HIS A 107 7.96 1.41 7.76
C HIS A 107 6.69 1.80 6.98
N TYR A 108 5.54 1.26 7.37
CA TYR A 108 4.25 1.56 6.73
C TYR A 108 3.86 3.04 6.85
N TYR A 109 4.19 3.68 7.97
CA TYR A 109 3.88 5.09 8.23
C TYR A 109 5.07 5.98 7.88
N VAL A 110 4.80 7.05 7.13
CA VAL A 110 5.82 8.03 6.71
C VAL A 110 6.51 8.64 7.93
N GLU A 111 5.74 8.98 8.97
CA GLU A 111 6.23 9.59 10.21
C GLU A 111 7.20 8.70 11.00
N ARG A 112 7.29 7.43 10.64
CA ARG A 112 8.17 6.43 11.26
C ARG A 112 9.25 5.91 10.32
N GLY A 113 9.60 6.68 9.29
CA GLY A 113 10.63 6.29 8.34
C GLY A 113 10.12 5.49 7.13
N GLY A 114 8.84 5.60 6.80
CA GLY A 114 8.27 5.09 5.57
C GLY A 114 8.31 6.08 4.42
N VAL A 115 7.82 5.67 3.27
CA VAL A 115 7.60 6.51 2.09
C VAL A 115 6.11 6.62 1.80
N PHE A 116 5.72 7.55 0.93
CA PHE A 116 4.34 7.59 0.45
C PHE A 116 4.08 6.40 -0.50
N LEU A 117 3.68 5.27 0.07
CA LEU A 117 3.56 3.98 -0.60
C LEU A 117 2.69 4.03 -1.87
N LYS A 118 1.64 4.85 -1.91
CA LYS A 118 0.81 4.99 -3.11
C LYS A 118 1.59 5.64 -4.27
N GLY A 119 2.40 6.64 -3.97
CA GLY A 119 3.28 7.27 -4.97
C GLY A 119 4.34 6.29 -5.47
N ALA A 120 5.01 5.58 -4.56
CA ALA A 120 5.96 4.54 -4.92
C ALA A 120 5.31 3.45 -5.79
N ALA A 121 4.08 3.03 -5.46
CA ALA A 121 3.34 2.03 -6.22
C ALA A 121 2.96 2.52 -7.63
N VAL A 122 2.61 3.81 -7.81
CA VAL A 122 2.39 4.39 -9.15
C VAL A 122 3.68 4.35 -9.96
N LEU A 123 4.79 4.82 -9.40
CA LEU A 123 6.10 4.80 -10.05
C LEU A 123 6.57 3.38 -10.37
N ALA A 124 6.23 2.42 -9.51
CA ALA A 124 6.51 1.00 -9.73
C ALA A 124 5.54 0.31 -10.71
N GLY A 125 4.64 1.06 -11.36
CA GLY A 125 3.71 0.54 -12.36
C GLY A 125 2.61 -0.36 -11.80
N LEU A 126 2.21 -0.18 -10.54
CA LEU A 126 1.19 -1.01 -9.89
C LEU A 126 -0.23 -0.43 -10.00
N GLY A 127 -0.40 0.74 -10.59
CA GLY A 127 -1.70 1.37 -10.78
C GLY A 127 -1.65 2.89 -10.76
N SER A 128 -2.81 3.51 -10.61
CA SER A 128 -2.97 4.97 -10.53
C SER A 128 -3.77 5.40 -9.31
N ILE A 129 -3.52 6.60 -8.81
CA ILE A 129 -4.30 7.14 -7.68
C ILE A 129 -5.63 7.67 -8.19
N GLY A 130 -6.73 7.07 -7.73
CA GLY A 130 -8.07 7.51 -8.08
C GLY A 130 -8.52 8.76 -7.32
N VAL A 131 -9.69 9.30 -7.71
CA VAL A 131 -10.29 10.49 -7.08
C VAL A 131 -10.61 10.27 -5.59
N ASN A 132 -10.76 9.03 -5.15
CA ASN A 132 -10.92 8.64 -3.75
C ASN A 132 -9.60 8.56 -2.97
N ASN A 133 -8.51 9.02 -3.57
CA ASN A 133 -7.17 8.97 -2.99
C ASN A 133 -6.67 7.55 -2.63
N LEU A 134 -7.27 6.50 -3.20
CA LEU A 134 -6.76 5.13 -3.13
C LEU A 134 -5.98 4.82 -4.40
N LEU A 135 -4.97 3.96 -4.30
CA LEU A 135 -4.40 3.39 -5.51
C LEU A 135 -5.40 2.38 -6.08
N ILE A 136 -5.67 2.52 -7.37
CA ILE A 136 -6.50 1.60 -8.15
C ILE A 136 -5.56 0.72 -8.97
N HIS A 137 -5.51 -0.56 -8.62
CA HIS A 137 -4.72 -1.54 -9.34
C HIS A 137 -5.54 -2.11 -10.52
N PRO A 138 -4.95 -2.31 -11.71
CA PRO A 138 -5.68 -2.80 -12.87
C PRO A 138 -6.41 -4.13 -12.64
N GLY A 139 -5.79 -5.06 -11.92
CA GLY A 139 -6.36 -6.38 -11.65
C GLY A 139 -7.16 -6.50 -10.34
N PHE A 140 -6.99 -5.57 -9.38
CA PHE A 140 -7.56 -5.73 -8.03
C PHE A 140 -8.40 -4.54 -7.58
N GLY A 141 -8.46 -3.48 -8.39
CA GLY A 141 -9.12 -2.23 -8.01
C GLY A 141 -8.47 -1.58 -6.79
N PRO A 142 -9.26 -0.93 -5.91
CA PRO A 142 -8.73 -0.24 -4.73
C PRO A 142 -8.37 -1.17 -3.56
N ARG A 143 -8.64 -2.47 -3.70
CA ARG A 143 -8.47 -3.44 -2.60
C ARG A 143 -7.07 -4.02 -2.59
N ILE A 144 -6.09 -3.16 -2.34
CA ILE A 144 -4.67 -3.53 -2.36
C ILE A 144 -3.91 -2.77 -1.26
N ARG A 145 -2.93 -3.43 -0.68
CA ARG A 145 -2.02 -2.85 0.31
C ARG A 145 -0.58 -3.12 -0.06
N PHE A 146 0.31 -2.28 0.43
CA PHE A 146 1.70 -2.24 0.01
C PHE A 146 2.65 -2.30 1.18
N ARG A 147 3.83 -2.87 0.90
CA ARG A 147 5.08 -2.68 1.63
C ARG A 147 6.17 -2.31 0.63
N ALA A 148 7.24 -1.73 1.12
CA ALA A 148 8.36 -1.36 0.27
C ALA A 148 9.70 -1.64 0.96
N HIS A 149 10.70 -1.95 0.12
CA HIS A 149 12.09 -2.12 0.50
C HIS A 149 12.96 -1.17 -0.30
N LEU A 150 13.88 -0.51 0.38
CA LEU A 150 15.03 0.08 -0.27
C LEU A 150 15.99 -1.04 -0.66
N VAL A 151 16.52 -0.99 -1.88
CA VAL A 151 17.42 -2.01 -2.43
C VAL A 151 18.66 -1.31 -2.98
N ASP A 152 19.83 -1.67 -2.44
CA ASP A 152 21.11 -1.12 -2.89
C ASP A 152 21.63 -1.89 -4.09
N ALA A 153 20.85 -1.85 -5.16
CA ALA A 153 21.22 -2.38 -6.47
C ALA A 153 20.53 -1.52 -7.56
N PRO A 154 21.22 -1.23 -8.67
CA PRO A 154 20.66 -0.50 -9.78
C PRO A 154 19.72 -1.40 -10.58
N LEU A 155 18.45 -1.45 -10.19
CA LEU A 155 17.43 -2.23 -10.91
C LEU A 155 16.83 -1.40 -12.04
N THR A 156 16.49 -2.05 -13.14
CA THR A 156 15.67 -1.41 -14.18
C THR A 156 14.28 -1.13 -13.62
N PRO A 157 13.79 0.13 -13.59
CA PRO A 157 12.48 0.42 -13.03
C PRO A 157 11.37 -0.20 -13.88
N SER A 158 10.27 -0.53 -13.22
CA SER A 158 9.00 -0.84 -13.89
C SER A 158 8.48 0.42 -14.60
N VAL A 159 7.75 0.22 -15.68
CA VAL A 159 7.14 1.36 -16.40
C VAL A 159 5.85 1.75 -15.70
N PRO A 160 5.67 3.01 -15.30
CA PRO A 160 4.39 3.50 -14.83
C PRO A 160 3.28 3.23 -15.86
N LEU A 161 2.10 2.89 -15.39
CA LEU A 161 0.98 2.57 -16.28
C LEU A 161 0.32 3.83 -16.82
N ASP A 162 0.03 3.82 -18.11
CA ASP A 162 -0.94 4.74 -18.72
C ASP A 162 -2.35 4.22 -18.44
N PHE A 163 -2.86 4.55 -17.24
CA PHE A 163 -4.06 3.97 -16.68
C PHE A 163 -4.86 5.01 -15.89
N GLU A 164 -6.02 5.35 -16.41
CA GLU A 164 -6.91 6.39 -15.86
C GLU A 164 -8.27 5.80 -15.43
N PRO A 165 -8.34 5.06 -14.31
CA PRO A 165 -9.53 4.30 -13.90
C PRO A 165 -10.75 5.18 -13.58
N CYS A 166 -10.56 6.47 -13.41
CA CYS A 166 -11.62 7.41 -13.08
C CYS A 166 -12.11 8.27 -14.25
N MET A 167 -11.56 8.11 -15.48
CA MET A 167 -11.91 8.92 -16.63
C MET A 167 -13.40 8.79 -16.97
N ASP A 168 -13.88 7.56 -17.18
CA ASP A 168 -15.27 7.25 -17.57
C ASP A 168 -16.13 6.78 -16.39
N CYS A 169 -15.64 6.96 -15.17
CA CYS A 169 -16.32 6.51 -13.96
C CYS A 169 -17.33 7.56 -13.47
N GLN A 170 -18.52 7.13 -13.10
CA GLN A 170 -19.55 7.99 -12.48
C GLN A 170 -19.16 8.45 -11.05
N ARG A 171 -18.00 8.04 -10.55
CA ARG A 171 -17.40 8.45 -9.27
C ARG A 171 -18.33 8.27 -8.06
N PRO A 172 -18.96 7.10 -7.86
CA PRO A 172 -19.87 6.88 -6.74
C PRO A 172 -19.20 7.12 -5.37
N CYS A 173 -17.87 7.01 -5.31
CA CYS A 173 -17.10 7.29 -4.11
C CYS A 173 -17.25 8.72 -3.57
N LEU A 174 -17.55 9.71 -4.43
CA LEU A 174 -17.80 11.08 -4.01
C LEU A 174 -19.11 11.18 -3.20
N ASN A 175 -20.16 10.50 -3.67
CA ASN A 175 -21.51 10.59 -3.10
C ASN A 175 -21.68 9.81 -1.78
N VAL A 176 -20.85 8.80 -1.54
CA VAL A 176 -20.97 7.95 -0.34
C VAL A 176 -20.11 8.41 0.83
N CYS A 177 -19.27 9.43 0.63
CA CYS A 177 -18.41 9.93 1.69
C CYS A 177 -19.22 10.66 2.77
N PRO A 178 -19.30 10.16 4.02
CA PRO A 178 -20.17 10.74 5.04
C PRO A 178 -19.69 12.10 5.54
N GLU A 179 -18.45 12.46 5.28
CA GLU A 179 -17.85 13.74 5.70
C GLU A 179 -17.54 14.62 4.47
N GLU A 180 -18.03 14.26 3.29
CA GLU A 180 -17.76 14.99 2.04
C GLU A 180 -16.25 15.28 1.86
N ALA A 181 -15.43 14.31 2.23
CA ALA A 181 -13.96 14.43 2.15
C ALA A 181 -13.40 14.25 0.74
N LEU A 182 -14.28 13.99 -0.21
CA LEU A 182 -13.93 13.83 -1.64
C LEU A 182 -14.81 14.79 -2.42
N ASP A 183 -14.20 15.65 -3.19
CA ASP A 183 -14.90 16.58 -4.08
C ASP A 183 -14.18 16.72 -5.43
N HIS A 184 -14.64 17.67 -6.24
CA HIS A 184 -14.05 17.93 -7.55
C HIS A 184 -12.63 18.54 -7.49
N THR A 185 -12.23 19.04 -6.32
CA THR A 185 -10.89 19.60 -6.09
C THR A 185 -9.90 18.57 -5.56
N GLY A 186 -10.41 17.40 -5.11
CA GLY A 186 -9.60 16.28 -4.64
C GLY A 186 -9.98 15.75 -3.27
N TYR A 187 -8.98 15.25 -2.55
CA TYR A 187 -9.13 14.63 -1.25
C TYR A 187 -8.81 15.60 -0.10
N LEU A 188 -9.80 15.83 0.73
CA LEU A 188 -9.72 16.69 1.89
C LEU A 188 -9.38 15.87 3.16
N THR A 189 -8.10 15.72 3.44
CA THR A 189 -7.58 14.87 4.53
C THR A 189 -8.23 15.18 5.88
N GLY A 190 -8.42 16.47 6.22
CA GLY A 190 -9.01 16.88 7.49
C GLY A 190 -10.44 16.40 7.67
N ARG A 191 -11.26 16.42 6.61
CA ARG A 191 -12.64 15.90 6.67
C ARG A 191 -12.65 14.38 6.83
N CYS A 192 -11.81 13.67 6.10
CA CYS A 192 -11.68 12.22 6.27
C CYS A 192 -11.25 11.85 7.69
N GLN A 193 -10.31 12.63 8.28
CA GLN A 193 -9.85 12.41 9.64
C GLN A 193 -10.99 12.53 10.67
N VAL A 194 -11.93 13.48 10.51
CA VAL A 194 -13.13 13.59 11.38
C VAL A 194 -13.89 12.26 11.46
N ARG A 195 -14.05 11.56 10.31
CA ARG A 195 -14.71 10.25 10.31
C ARG A 195 -13.92 9.19 11.03
N LEU A 196 -12.60 9.18 10.84
CA LEU A 196 -11.71 8.22 11.52
C LEU A 196 -11.72 8.44 13.03
N ASP A 197 -11.73 9.70 13.47
CA ASP A 197 -11.78 10.07 14.89
C ASP A 197 -13.11 9.66 15.54
N ARG A 198 -14.24 9.86 14.84
CA ARG A 198 -15.54 9.36 15.28
C ARG A 198 -15.55 7.84 15.43
N ASN A 199 -15.08 7.11 14.43
CA ASN A 199 -14.99 5.66 14.51
C ASN A 199 -14.08 5.20 15.67
N ALA A 200 -13.01 5.93 15.95
CA ALA A 200 -12.14 5.63 17.08
C ALA A 200 -12.81 5.94 18.44
N ALA A 201 -13.64 6.99 18.51
CA ALA A 201 -14.42 7.30 19.70
C ALA A 201 -15.51 6.26 19.98
N GLU A 202 -16.10 5.70 18.91
CA GLU A 202 -17.11 4.64 18.94
C GLU A 202 -16.50 3.23 19.05
N ALA A 203 -15.21 3.12 19.36
CA ALA A 203 -14.51 1.85 19.41
C ALA A 203 -15.13 0.86 20.41
N VAL A 204 -15.26 -0.39 19.99
CA VAL A 204 -15.75 -1.48 20.84
C VAL A 204 -14.68 -1.89 21.84
N ILE A 205 -15.09 -2.11 23.07
CA ILE A 205 -14.20 -2.66 24.09
C ILE A 205 -14.26 -4.17 24.00
N LEU A 206 -13.13 -4.77 23.64
CA LEU A 206 -12.91 -6.21 23.72
C LEU A 206 -12.47 -6.55 25.13
N PRO A 207 -13.23 -7.39 25.89
CA PRO A 207 -12.85 -7.76 27.25
C PRO A 207 -11.53 -8.53 27.28
N ALA A 208 -10.89 -8.55 28.44
CA ALA A 208 -9.76 -9.40 28.66
C ALA A 208 -10.16 -10.88 28.55
N GLU A 209 -9.32 -11.70 27.97
CA GLU A 209 -9.38 -13.17 27.95
C GLU A 209 -8.13 -13.71 28.70
N GLU A 210 -8.12 -15.01 29.01
CA GLU A 210 -7.11 -15.62 29.88
C GLU A 210 -5.66 -15.23 29.53
N ASP A 211 -5.35 -15.10 28.24
CA ASP A 211 -4.02 -14.72 27.75
C ASP A 211 -3.98 -13.40 26.96
N LYS A 212 -5.09 -12.64 26.97
CA LYS A 212 -5.21 -11.42 26.14
C LYS A 212 -5.86 -10.31 26.95
N PRO A 213 -5.12 -9.28 27.31
CA PRO A 213 -5.68 -8.13 28.01
C PRO A 213 -6.72 -7.40 27.16
N ALA A 214 -7.55 -6.60 27.82
CA ALA A 214 -8.58 -5.81 27.16
C ALA A 214 -7.98 -4.92 26.05
N ALA A 215 -8.74 -4.73 24.98
CA ALA A 215 -8.33 -3.90 23.85
C ALA A 215 -9.51 -3.04 23.38
N ARG A 216 -9.21 -1.94 22.70
CA ARG A 216 -10.20 -1.15 21.95
C ARG A 216 -10.09 -1.52 20.49
N GLU A 217 -11.19 -1.84 19.86
CA GLU A 217 -11.26 -2.12 18.42
C GLU A 217 -12.07 -1.05 17.72
N SER A 218 -11.50 -0.42 16.70
CA SER A 218 -12.18 0.50 15.83
C SER A 218 -12.02 0.11 14.36
N HIS A 219 -13.04 0.39 13.56
CA HIS A 219 -13.02 0.15 12.13
C HIS A 219 -12.80 1.46 11.39
N CYS A 220 -11.82 1.47 10.48
CA CYS A 220 -11.64 2.60 9.58
C CYS A 220 -12.78 2.65 8.56
N CYS A 221 -13.13 3.85 8.12
CA CYS A 221 -14.12 4.03 7.07
C CYS A 221 -13.62 3.46 5.73
N ARG A 222 -14.46 2.66 5.05
CA ARG A 222 -14.18 2.05 3.75
C ARG A 222 -15.21 2.43 2.68
N LYS A 223 -16.11 3.38 2.93
CA LYS A 223 -17.22 3.66 2.01
C LYS A 223 -16.76 3.99 0.60
N CYS A 224 -15.75 4.84 0.45
CA CYS A 224 -15.20 5.20 -0.86
C CYS A 224 -14.47 4.04 -1.56
N GLU A 225 -13.88 3.11 -0.81
CA GLU A 225 -13.27 1.89 -1.36
C GLU A 225 -14.34 0.92 -1.84
N LEU A 226 -15.33 0.64 -0.99
CA LEU A 226 -16.38 -0.35 -1.27
C LEU A 226 -17.34 0.10 -2.38
N SER A 227 -17.51 1.40 -2.58
CA SER A 227 -18.33 1.97 -3.65
C SER A 227 -17.60 2.12 -4.98
N CYS A 228 -16.29 1.88 -5.01
CA CYS A 228 -15.54 1.98 -6.24
C CYS A 228 -16.04 0.94 -7.25
N SER A 229 -16.50 1.42 -8.41
CA SER A 229 -17.00 0.56 -9.48
C SER A 229 -15.90 -0.22 -10.20
N TYR A 230 -14.65 0.19 -10.01
CA TYR A 230 -13.53 -0.50 -10.61
C TYR A 230 -13.22 -1.80 -9.83
N THR A 231 -13.55 -2.94 -10.43
CA THR A 231 -13.40 -4.26 -9.79
C THR A 231 -12.16 -5.03 -10.27
N GLY A 232 -11.36 -4.44 -11.16
CA GLY A 232 -10.13 -5.06 -11.66
C GLY A 232 -10.38 -6.05 -12.79
N THR A 233 -10.83 -5.57 -13.95
CA THR A 233 -11.02 -6.38 -15.17
C THR A 233 -10.10 -5.95 -16.32
N PHE A 234 -9.11 -5.12 -16.04
CA PHE A 234 -8.21 -4.63 -17.08
C PHE A 234 -7.10 -5.65 -17.35
N GLU A 235 -7.09 -6.21 -18.55
CA GLU A 235 -5.96 -7.00 -19.06
C GLU A 235 -4.78 -6.04 -19.35
N ILE A 236 -3.72 -6.14 -18.57
CA ILE A 236 -2.49 -5.40 -18.84
C ILE A 236 -1.81 -6.11 -20.02
N ALA A 237 -1.96 -5.56 -21.22
CA ALA A 237 -1.21 -6.03 -22.37
C ALA A 237 0.30 -5.90 -22.08
N GLY A 238 1.02 -7.03 -22.03
CA GLY A 238 2.48 -7.05 -21.97
C GLY A 238 3.15 -7.40 -20.65
N ARG A 239 2.42 -7.80 -19.61
CA ARG A 239 3.03 -8.45 -18.43
C ARG A 239 2.88 -9.97 -18.54
N GLN A 240 3.87 -10.63 -19.13
CA GLN A 240 4.15 -12.06 -18.97
C GLN A 240 5.27 -12.23 -17.94
#